data_fdf5cddf5b5fda61500e18d400dca2a5
#
_entry.id   fdf5cddf5b5fda61500e18d400dca2a5
#
_cell.length_a   1.000
_cell.length_b   1.000
_cell.length_c   1.000
_cell.angle_alpha   90.00
_cell.angle_beta   90.00
_cell.angle_gamma   90.00
#
_symmetry.space_group_name_H-M   'P 1'
#
loop_
_entity.id
_entity.type
_entity.pdbx_description
1 polymer ?
#
loop_
_entity_poly.entity_id
_entity_poly.type
_entity_poly.pdbx_seq_one_letter_code
_entity_poly.pdbx_strand_id
1 'polypeptide(L)'
;MHTNTGKSAALSSQEMTLRDYWQVVLRRKWLVLLGVVATVGGAMVMVAQQSPVYEAEAQMLVRSLPGDSVFQTQSVSAANAARLIETEIQVLEGAPVEDRVRENLGLTDDIPNVSGSPVGQTDVVSIKVRSGNPSTAADLANAYMKAYIDVKREQNVNSLLDASAEVQKKVTELQGQIDDIDARVAAAPASQQAEVEKSLAAQRQRLVDQQSVFKQRLDQIQVDASLQSGNAQPVRPAKVPTEPVEPTPLRTGGLALLLGLLIGLGAAFLVDHLDDTLNSPDDLERTAGGLPVLSVVPADNPPDNRPLAISEPDDPAVETYRHLRTGLQFIALERPITTIQLTSALPGEGKTTTAANLAIMFAQSGKRVILVDADLRRPRIHQVFAVDGTRGLTTALLGDPLPDLVHPFAIGGGVLNVLTSGSIPGNPSEMLGGSRMRAMIDELKMNADVVIIDSAPVLPVTDSVVLAGLVDAVVLVAKAHQTSRRQVAETVETLNRVGAPLVGLVLNRVEAKRGRYGGYGYGYGYGYGGKGYGPSADAPRDESSPTPRPAKARRGGK
;
A
#
# COMPACT_ATOMS: atom_id res chain seq x y z
N MET A 1 -0.82 -40.82 -45.50
CA MET A 1 -0.10 -40.66 -44.24
C MET A 1 0.51 -39.25 -44.23
N HIS A 2 -0.23 -38.26 -43.76
CA HIS A 2 0.26 -36.92 -43.49
C HIS A 2 -0.14 -36.58 -42.05
N THR A 3 0.84 -36.58 -41.20
CA THR A 3 0.74 -36.24 -39.76
C THR A 3 0.56 -34.73 -39.61
N ASN A 4 -0.60 -34.33 -39.16
CA ASN A 4 -0.96 -32.96 -38.84
C ASN A 4 -0.45 -32.67 -37.42
N THR A 5 0.72 -32.01 -37.30
CA THR A 5 1.26 -31.52 -36.04
C THR A 5 0.54 -30.24 -35.65
N GLY A 6 -0.41 -30.36 -34.72
CA GLY A 6 -1.07 -29.25 -34.09
C GLY A 6 -0.05 -28.36 -33.37
N LYS A 7 0.15 -27.15 -33.86
CA LYS A 7 0.81 -26.08 -33.11
C LYS A 7 -0.12 -25.64 -31.98
N SER A 8 0.15 -26.16 -30.80
CA SER A 8 -0.36 -25.62 -29.53
C SER A 8 0.13 -24.17 -29.41
N ALA A 9 -0.78 -23.21 -29.53
CA ALA A 9 -0.51 -21.82 -29.23
C ALA A 9 -0.24 -21.71 -27.73
N ALA A 10 1.02 -21.65 -27.38
CA ALA A 10 1.45 -21.27 -26.02
C ALA A 10 0.96 -19.84 -25.79
N LEU A 11 -0.02 -19.68 -24.90
CA LEU A 11 -0.39 -18.41 -24.29
C LEU A 11 0.88 -17.86 -23.62
N SER A 12 1.55 -16.93 -24.29
CA SER A 12 2.65 -16.18 -23.70
C SER A 12 2.06 -15.37 -22.55
N SER A 13 2.27 -15.84 -21.33
CA SER A 13 2.10 -15.03 -20.12
C SER A 13 3.07 -13.86 -20.24
N GLN A 14 2.57 -12.71 -20.65
CA GLN A 14 3.33 -11.48 -20.65
C GLN A 14 3.72 -11.18 -19.19
N GLU A 15 5.00 -11.27 -18.88
CA GLU A 15 5.54 -10.87 -17.59
C GLU A 15 5.21 -9.37 -17.40
N MET A 16 4.37 -9.07 -16.39
CA MET A 16 4.08 -7.69 -16.01
C MET A 16 5.39 -6.99 -15.65
N THR A 17 5.66 -5.87 -16.28
CA THR A 17 6.85 -5.07 -16.00
C THR A 17 6.66 -4.27 -14.70
N LEU A 18 7.75 -3.94 -14.00
CA LEU A 18 7.71 -3.07 -12.81
C LEU A 18 6.97 -1.75 -13.05
N ARG A 19 6.95 -1.29 -14.30
CA ARG A 19 6.25 -0.09 -14.71
C ARG A 19 4.73 -0.25 -14.65
N ASP A 20 4.22 -1.43 -14.94
CA ASP A 20 2.78 -1.73 -14.91
C ASP A 20 2.28 -1.74 -13.46
N TYR A 21 3.03 -2.35 -12.55
CA TYR A 21 2.72 -2.31 -11.11
C TYR A 21 2.67 -0.88 -10.56
N TRP A 22 3.63 -0.03 -10.98
CA TRP A 22 3.64 1.37 -10.54
C TRP A 22 2.46 2.17 -11.09
N GLN A 23 2.02 1.88 -12.32
CA GLN A 23 0.84 2.52 -12.91
C GLN A 23 -0.45 2.16 -12.17
N VAL A 24 -0.61 0.90 -11.72
CA VAL A 24 -1.75 0.46 -10.91
C VAL A 24 -1.82 1.28 -9.61
N VAL A 25 -0.70 1.40 -8.91
CA VAL A 25 -0.63 2.17 -7.66
C VAL A 25 -0.98 3.64 -7.88
N LEU A 26 -0.46 4.27 -8.94
CA LEU A 26 -0.76 5.66 -9.25
C LEU A 26 -2.23 5.88 -9.65
N ARG A 27 -2.84 4.92 -10.35
CA ARG A 27 -4.24 4.96 -10.75
C ARG A 27 -5.16 4.84 -9.54
N ARG A 28 -4.83 3.97 -8.60
CA ARG A 28 -5.63 3.64 -7.41
C ARG A 28 -5.05 4.23 -6.11
N LYS A 29 -4.24 5.30 -6.20
CA LYS A 29 -3.55 5.93 -5.05
C LYS A 29 -4.49 6.27 -3.88
N TRP A 30 -5.76 6.59 -4.15
CA TRP A 30 -6.75 6.89 -3.13
C TRP A 30 -7.11 5.67 -2.27
N LEU A 31 -7.09 4.45 -2.83
CA LEU A 31 -7.31 3.22 -2.05
C LEU A 31 -6.13 2.96 -1.11
N VAL A 32 -4.90 3.18 -1.58
CA VAL A 32 -3.70 3.06 -0.74
C VAL A 32 -3.73 4.09 0.38
N LEU A 33 -4.05 5.35 0.05
CA LEU A 33 -4.17 6.42 1.05
C LEU A 33 -5.26 6.11 2.08
N LEU A 34 -6.43 5.65 1.63
CA LEU A 34 -7.54 5.27 2.51
C LEU A 34 -7.14 4.13 3.47
N GLY A 35 -6.45 3.10 2.97
CA GLY A 35 -5.92 2.01 3.77
C GLY A 35 -4.99 2.50 4.87
N VAL A 36 -4.03 3.37 4.53
CA VAL A 36 -3.10 3.97 5.48
C VAL A 36 -3.82 4.86 6.51
N VAL A 37 -4.71 5.74 6.06
CA VAL A 37 -5.44 6.65 6.97
C VAL A 37 -6.35 5.87 7.92
N ALA A 38 -7.03 4.83 7.44
CA ALA A 38 -7.91 4.01 8.28
C ALA A 38 -7.13 3.24 9.35
N THR A 39 -6.00 2.61 8.99
CA THR A 39 -5.20 1.83 9.94
C THR A 39 -4.46 2.70 10.94
N VAL A 40 -3.82 3.79 10.49
CA VAL A 40 -3.11 4.73 11.37
C VAL A 40 -4.11 5.46 12.27
N GLY A 41 -5.23 5.92 11.72
CA GLY A 41 -6.29 6.57 12.49
C GLY A 41 -6.88 5.64 13.56
N GLY A 42 -7.19 4.39 13.20
CA GLY A 42 -7.67 3.37 14.15
C GLY A 42 -6.64 3.06 15.24
N ALA A 43 -5.37 2.92 14.88
CA ALA A 43 -4.28 2.69 15.83
C ALA A 43 -4.09 3.88 16.79
N MET A 44 -4.18 5.12 16.30
CA MET A 44 -4.08 6.31 17.13
C MET A 44 -5.25 6.47 18.10
N VAL A 45 -6.47 6.13 17.64
CA VAL A 45 -7.65 6.09 18.54
C VAL A 45 -7.46 5.03 19.63
N MET A 46 -6.95 3.85 19.28
CA MET A 46 -6.65 2.80 20.26
C MET A 46 -5.58 3.26 21.27
N VAL A 47 -4.49 3.87 20.80
CA VAL A 47 -3.44 4.44 21.65
C VAL A 47 -4.00 5.53 22.59
N ALA A 48 -4.89 6.40 22.09
CA ALA A 48 -5.49 7.47 22.89
C ALA A 48 -6.45 6.97 23.99
N GLN A 49 -6.97 5.74 23.85
CA GLN A 49 -7.85 5.11 24.86
C GLN A 49 -7.06 4.31 25.91
N GLN A 50 -5.77 4.04 25.69
CA GLN A 50 -4.93 3.34 26.66
C GLN A 50 -4.50 4.29 27.79
N SER A 51 -4.62 3.83 29.03
CA SER A 51 -4.11 4.57 30.19
C SER A 51 -2.58 4.59 30.14
N PRO A 52 -1.94 5.75 30.42
CA PRO A 52 -0.49 5.84 30.45
C PRO A 52 0.08 4.98 31.60
N VAL A 53 1.19 4.28 31.32
CA VAL A 53 1.95 3.51 32.30
C VAL A 53 3.32 4.17 32.46
N TYR A 54 3.67 4.48 33.69
CA TYR A 54 4.95 5.08 34.07
C TYR A 54 5.85 4.04 34.70
N GLU A 55 7.13 4.03 34.37
CA GLU A 55 8.14 3.15 34.95
C GLU A 55 9.12 3.99 35.77
N ALA A 56 9.28 3.66 37.04
CA ALA A 56 10.28 4.26 37.91
C ALA A 56 11.39 3.24 38.21
N GLU A 57 12.63 3.71 38.23
CA GLU A 57 13.82 2.90 38.44
C GLU A 57 14.59 3.39 39.68
N ALA A 58 14.81 2.47 40.63
CA ALA A 58 15.73 2.65 41.75
C ALA A 58 16.94 1.72 41.55
N GLN A 59 18.12 2.12 42.01
CA GLN A 59 19.34 1.32 41.91
C GLN A 59 19.96 1.13 43.27
N MET A 60 20.34 -0.12 43.59
CA MET A 60 21.04 -0.45 44.84
C MET A 60 22.28 -1.30 44.54
N LEU A 61 23.31 -1.13 45.33
CA LEU A 61 24.51 -1.98 45.35
C LEU A 61 24.23 -3.18 46.26
N VAL A 62 24.35 -4.36 45.77
CA VAL A 62 24.20 -5.60 46.53
C VAL A 62 25.58 -6.28 46.62
N ARG A 63 26.21 -6.21 47.77
CA ARG A 63 27.47 -6.92 48.02
C ARG A 63 27.16 -8.35 48.45
N SER A 64 27.40 -9.30 47.55
CA SER A 64 27.34 -10.72 47.91
C SER A 64 28.52 -11.05 48.79
N LEU A 65 28.31 -11.21 50.10
CA LEU A 65 29.30 -11.86 50.94
C LEU A 65 29.30 -13.36 50.57
N PRO A 66 30.47 -13.97 50.36
CA PRO A 66 30.54 -15.42 50.25
C PRO A 66 30.03 -16.00 51.58
N GLY A 67 28.86 -16.62 51.56
CA GLY A 67 28.32 -17.34 52.70
C GLY A 67 29.33 -18.41 53.13
N ASP A 68 29.54 -18.55 54.45
CA ASP A 68 30.17 -19.70 55.13
C ASP A 68 31.65 -20.06 54.87
N SER A 69 32.47 -19.15 54.38
CA SER A 69 33.90 -19.50 54.35
C SER A 69 34.79 -18.44 54.96
N VAL A 70 34.75 -18.38 56.30
CA VAL A 70 35.76 -17.66 57.10
C VAL A 70 37.18 -18.27 56.86
N PHE A 71 37.26 -19.35 56.08
CA PHE A 71 38.49 -20.12 55.84
C PHE A 71 38.86 -20.30 54.34
N GLN A 72 38.13 -19.74 53.37
CA GLN A 72 38.47 -19.91 51.94
C GLN A 72 38.56 -18.58 51.22
N THR A 73 39.75 -18.10 50.95
CA THR A 73 40.13 -17.10 49.98
C THR A 73 40.00 -17.72 48.55
N GLN A 74 38.81 -18.11 48.12
CA GLN A 74 38.59 -18.49 46.71
C GLN A 74 38.13 -17.27 45.94
N SER A 75 38.81 -16.96 44.85
CA SER A 75 38.38 -16.02 43.85
C SER A 75 37.04 -16.47 43.28
N VAL A 76 35.98 -15.72 43.52
CA VAL A 76 34.63 -15.98 42.98
C VAL A 76 34.72 -15.85 41.46
N SER A 77 34.47 -16.89 40.71
CA SER A 77 34.41 -16.81 39.27
C SER A 77 33.24 -15.89 38.83
N ALA A 78 33.38 -15.20 37.70
CA ALA A 78 32.33 -14.29 37.18
C ALA A 78 30.97 -15.01 37.02
N ALA A 79 30.96 -16.30 36.74
CA ALA A 79 29.75 -17.12 36.64
C ALA A 79 29.06 -17.32 38.01
N ASN A 80 29.82 -17.41 39.11
CA ASN A 80 29.26 -17.52 40.45
C ASN A 80 28.73 -16.16 40.94
N ALA A 81 29.38 -15.05 40.59
CA ALA A 81 28.92 -13.72 40.91
C ALA A 81 27.56 -13.45 40.23
N ALA A 82 27.37 -13.80 38.95
CA ALA A 82 26.12 -13.65 38.25
C ALA A 82 24.97 -14.47 38.89
N ARG A 83 25.22 -15.70 39.33
CA ARG A 83 24.22 -16.53 40.03
C ARG A 83 23.82 -15.96 41.39
N LEU A 84 24.78 -15.36 42.09
CA LEU A 84 24.49 -14.72 43.37
C LEU A 84 23.56 -13.52 43.18
N ILE A 85 23.83 -12.68 42.20
CA ILE A 85 22.97 -11.52 41.88
C ILE A 85 21.56 -11.99 41.47
N GLU A 86 21.44 -13.04 40.65
CA GLU A 86 20.16 -13.62 40.26
C GLU A 86 19.37 -14.13 41.49
N THR A 87 20.04 -14.75 42.44
CA THR A 87 19.43 -15.18 43.71
C THR A 87 18.92 -13.97 44.53
N GLU A 88 19.70 -12.89 44.58
CA GLU A 88 19.30 -11.68 45.29
C GLU A 88 18.13 -10.97 44.63
N ILE A 89 18.03 -11.03 43.28
CA ILE A 89 16.85 -10.52 42.55
C ILE A 89 15.61 -11.36 42.91
N GLN A 90 15.72 -12.70 42.98
CA GLN A 90 14.59 -13.53 43.41
C GLN A 90 14.14 -13.23 44.86
N VAL A 91 15.07 -12.89 45.74
CA VAL A 91 14.70 -12.42 47.10
C VAL A 91 14.00 -11.08 47.06
N LEU A 92 14.47 -10.13 46.22
CA LEU A 92 13.85 -8.83 46.03
C LEU A 92 12.39 -8.95 45.54
N GLU A 93 12.14 -9.87 44.60
CA GLU A 93 10.82 -10.13 44.00
C GLU A 93 9.97 -11.07 44.87
N GLY A 94 10.52 -11.55 45.98
CA GLY A 94 9.89 -12.54 46.85
C GLY A 94 8.92 -11.93 47.90
N ALA A 95 8.03 -12.80 48.38
CA ALA A 95 7.00 -12.45 49.37
C ALA A 95 7.53 -11.70 50.61
N PRO A 96 8.72 -12.04 51.20
CA PRO A 96 9.19 -11.32 52.41
C PRO A 96 9.42 -9.83 52.19
N VAL A 97 9.88 -9.44 50.99
CA VAL A 97 10.11 -8.04 50.63
C VAL A 97 8.77 -7.35 50.31
N GLU A 98 7.89 -8.06 49.55
CA GLU A 98 6.57 -7.56 49.23
C GLU A 98 5.72 -7.30 50.49
N ASP A 99 5.72 -8.22 51.44
CA ASP A 99 4.99 -8.09 52.71
C ASP A 99 5.53 -6.89 53.52
N ARG A 100 6.85 -6.68 53.54
CA ARG A 100 7.47 -5.52 54.19
C ARG A 100 7.10 -4.21 53.48
N VAL A 101 6.97 -4.20 52.14
CA VAL A 101 6.49 -3.03 51.40
C VAL A 101 5.03 -2.73 51.74
N ARG A 102 4.18 -3.76 51.82
CA ARG A 102 2.77 -3.62 52.24
C ARG A 102 2.66 -3.00 53.66
N GLU A 103 3.44 -3.52 54.59
CA GLU A 103 3.48 -3.02 55.97
C GLU A 103 3.93 -1.56 56.02
N ASN A 104 5.02 -1.23 55.33
CA ASN A 104 5.60 0.12 55.34
C ASN A 104 4.72 1.19 54.73
N LEU A 105 3.91 0.82 53.69
CA LEU A 105 3.05 1.75 52.98
C LEU A 105 1.57 1.65 53.39
N GLY A 106 1.21 0.67 54.27
CA GLY A 106 -0.16 0.46 54.72
C GLY A 106 -1.10 0.03 53.56
N LEU A 107 -0.59 -0.70 52.57
CA LEU A 107 -1.37 -1.11 51.40
C LEU A 107 -2.13 -2.41 51.67
N THR A 108 -3.42 -2.41 51.32
CA THR A 108 -4.30 -3.60 51.40
C THR A 108 -4.54 -4.24 50.05
N ASP A 109 -4.29 -3.49 48.97
CA ASP A 109 -4.54 -3.92 47.60
C ASP A 109 -3.31 -4.59 46.99
N ASP A 110 -3.50 -5.23 45.82
CA ASP A 110 -2.40 -5.82 45.04
C ASP A 110 -1.39 -4.78 44.63
N ILE A 111 -0.13 -5.07 44.96
CA ILE A 111 1.01 -4.21 44.61
C ILE A 111 1.41 -4.50 43.16
N PRO A 112 1.68 -3.48 42.33
CA PRO A 112 2.21 -3.67 40.99
C PRO A 112 3.49 -4.51 41.00
N ASN A 113 3.63 -5.41 40.02
CA ASN A 113 4.81 -6.26 39.88
C ASN A 113 6.09 -5.42 39.83
N VAL A 114 7.04 -5.78 40.69
CA VAL A 114 8.40 -5.29 40.64
C VAL A 114 9.24 -6.19 39.74
N SER A 115 10.19 -5.62 39.03
CA SER A 115 11.21 -6.38 38.31
C SER A 115 12.59 -5.92 38.68
N GLY A 116 13.44 -6.87 39.09
CA GLY A 116 14.85 -6.66 39.34
C GLY A 116 15.68 -7.02 38.10
N SER A 117 16.75 -6.29 37.86
CA SER A 117 17.72 -6.63 36.80
C SER A 117 19.11 -6.15 37.14
N PRO A 118 20.18 -6.89 36.79
CA PRO A 118 21.55 -6.43 37.02
C PRO A 118 21.87 -5.27 36.06
N VAL A 119 22.62 -4.28 36.56
CA VAL A 119 23.12 -3.17 35.72
C VAL A 119 24.46 -3.57 35.11
N GLY A 120 24.45 -4.05 33.88
CA GLY A 120 25.65 -4.54 33.20
C GLY A 120 26.29 -5.73 33.90
N GLN A 121 27.60 -5.71 34.12
CA GLN A 121 28.37 -6.74 34.85
C GLN A 121 28.82 -6.21 36.22
N THR A 122 27.94 -5.51 36.91
CA THR A 122 28.22 -4.90 38.20
C THR A 122 27.34 -5.51 39.28
N ASP A 123 27.73 -5.29 40.56
CA ASP A 123 26.92 -5.70 41.72
C ASP A 123 25.74 -4.75 41.98
N VAL A 124 25.36 -3.89 40.99
CA VAL A 124 24.23 -3.00 41.09
C VAL A 124 22.99 -3.66 40.51
N VAL A 125 21.92 -3.68 41.30
CA VAL A 125 20.60 -4.15 40.87
C VAL A 125 19.70 -2.95 40.63
N SER A 126 19.07 -2.93 39.46
CA SER A 126 18.02 -1.99 39.08
C SER A 126 16.66 -2.55 39.46
N ILE A 127 15.86 -1.78 40.20
CA ILE A 127 14.49 -2.12 40.61
C ILE A 127 13.54 -1.28 39.78
N LYS A 128 12.71 -1.90 38.96
CA LYS A 128 11.75 -1.22 38.13
C LYS A 128 10.33 -1.53 38.57
N VAL A 129 9.53 -0.50 38.72
CA VAL A 129 8.13 -0.60 39.08
C VAL A 129 7.29 0.18 38.08
N ARG A 130 6.21 -0.46 37.57
CA ARG A 130 5.27 0.15 36.63
C ARG A 130 3.95 0.47 37.32
N SER A 131 3.46 1.69 37.13
CA SER A 131 2.18 2.12 37.66
C SER A 131 1.50 3.12 36.74
N GLY A 132 0.18 3.23 36.82
CA GLY A 132 -0.58 4.28 36.13
C GLY A 132 -0.34 5.69 36.70
N ASN A 133 0.23 5.78 37.90
CA ASN A 133 0.56 7.06 38.55
C ASN A 133 2.09 7.20 38.72
N PRO A 134 2.71 8.27 38.21
CA PRO A 134 4.17 8.44 38.22
C PRO A 134 4.75 8.55 39.63
N SER A 135 4.05 9.19 40.58
CA SER A 135 4.51 9.28 41.99
C SER A 135 4.44 7.92 42.67
N THR A 136 3.35 7.16 42.47
CA THR A 136 3.20 5.80 43.01
C THR A 136 4.29 4.85 42.50
N ALA A 137 4.66 4.95 41.21
CA ALA A 137 5.76 4.16 40.67
C ALA A 137 7.08 4.42 41.37
N ALA A 138 7.42 5.70 41.61
CA ALA A 138 8.65 6.09 42.29
C ALA A 138 8.63 5.72 43.79
N ASP A 139 7.52 5.94 44.47
CA ASP A 139 7.36 5.61 45.90
C ASP A 139 7.47 4.10 46.12
N LEU A 140 6.84 3.29 45.27
CA LEU A 140 6.96 1.83 45.35
C LEU A 140 8.37 1.34 45.03
N ALA A 141 9.05 1.86 43.99
CA ALA A 141 10.43 1.47 43.69
C ALA A 141 11.38 1.78 44.85
N ASN A 142 11.22 2.92 45.49
CA ASN A 142 11.97 3.30 46.69
C ASN A 142 11.58 2.45 47.89
N ALA A 143 10.31 2.12 48.06
CA ALA A 143 9.84 1.25 49.16
C ALA A 143 10.39 -0.18 49.01
N TYR A 144 10.40 -0.75 47.78
CA TYR A 144 11.02 -2.06 47.51
C TYR A 144 12.53 -2.05 47.83
N MET A 145 13.24 -1.00 47.40
CA MET A 145 14.65 -0.87 47.71
C MET A 145 14.89 -0.83 49.23
N LYS A 146 14.10 -0.06 49.96
CA LYS A 146 14.20 0.06 51.41
C LYS A 146 13.81 -1.27 52.10
N ALA A 147 12.70 -1.86 51.74
CA ALA A 147 12.21 -3.12 52.30
C ALA A 147 13.23 -4.25 52.10
N TYR A 148 13.84 -4.34 50.91
CA TYR A 148 14.90 -5.30 50.64
C TYR A 148 16.11 -5.11 51.57
N ILE A 149 16.59 -3.88 51.73
CA ILE A 149 17.69 -3.54 52.63
C ILE A 149 17.34 -3.93 54.07
N ASP A 150 16.13 -3.64 54.54
CA ASP A 150 15.65 -3.95 55.89
C ASP A 150 15.55 -5.49 56.10
N VAL A 151 14.96 -6.21 55.16
CA VAL A 151 14.84 -7.68 55.19
C VAL A 151 16.24 -8.34 55.21
N LYS A 152 17.16 -7.91 54.36
CA LYS A 152 18.53 -8.43 54.34
C LYS A 152 19.30 -8.14 55.58
N ARG A 153 19.14 -6.93 56.14
CA ARG A 153 19.74 -6.56 57.42
C ARG A 153 19.25 -7.47 58.55
N GLU A 154 17.93 -7.70 58.62
CA GLU A 154 17.31 -8.56 59.60
C GLU A 154 17.79 -10.02 59.49
N GLN A 155 17.81 -10.57 58.24
CA GLN A 155 18.34 -11.91 57.98
C GLN A 155 19.80 -12.06 58.42
N ASN A 156 20.66 -11.08 58.07
CA ASN A 156 22.07 -11.11 58.40
C ASN A 156 22.30 -11.01 59.92
N VAL A 157 21.57 -10.11 60.59
CA VAL A 157 21.65 -9.99 62.05
C VAL A 157 21.18 -11.28 62.73
N ASN A 158 20.06 -11.86 62.30
CA ASN A 158 19.57 -13.13 62.85
C ASN A 158 20.56 -14.27 62.64
N SER A 159 21.19 -14.38 61.49
CA SER A 159 22.22 -15.41 61.25
C SER A 159 23.46 -15.25 62.11
N LEU A 160 23.88 -13.99 62.38
CA LEU A 160 24.97 -13.71 63.31
C LEU A 160 24.59 -14.02 64.78
N LEU A 161 23.35 -13.74 65.19
CA LEU A 161 22.85 -14.10 66.50
C LEU A 161 22.77 -15.60 66.69
N ASP A 162 22.32 -16.36 65.70
CA ASP A 162 22.32 -17.83 65.72
C ASP A 162 23.74 -18.39 65.80
N ALA A 163 24.68 -17.87 64.99
CA ALA A 163 26.09 -18.22 65.09
C ALA A 163 26.70 -17.86 66.44
N SER A 164 26.32 -16.69 67.00
CA SER A 164 26.73 -16.29 68.39
C SER A 164 26.24 -17.26 69.44
N ALA A 165 24.99 -17.73 69.35
CA ALA A 165 24.42 -18.68 70.29
C ALA A 165 25.14 -20.04 70.22
N GLU A 166 25.51 -20.53 69.03
CA GLU A 166 26.27 -21.76 68.87
C GLU A 166 27.69 -21.65 69.41
N VAL A 167 28.38 -20.51 69.15
CA VAL A 167 29.71 -20.24 69.74
C VAL A 167 29.62 -20.13 71.25
N GLN A 168 28.59 -19.45 71.79
CA GLN A 168 28.37 -19.34 73.23
C GLN A 168 28.17 -20.71 73.89
N LYS A 169 27.39 -21.59 73.26
CA LYS A 169 27.22 -22.98 73.70
C LYS A 169 28.55 -23.70 73.78
N LYS A 170 29.44 -23.54 72.77
CA LYS A 170 30.76 -24.15 72.73
C LYS A 170 31.68 -23.62 73.86
N VAL A 171 31.61 -22.31 74.13
CA VAL A 171 32.33 -21.69 75.27
C VAL A 171 31.86 -22.27 76.60
N THR A 172 30.56 -22.49 76.78
CA THR A 172 29.98 -23.09 77.99
C THR A 172 30.39 -24.58 78.16
N GLU A 173 30.38 -25.36 77.02
CA GLU A 173 30.83 -26.74 77.04
C GLU A 173 32.30 -26.86 77.45
N LEU A 174 33.17 -26.00 76.87
CA LEU A 174 34.60 -26.01 77.22
C LEU A 174 34.80 -25.58 78.68
N GLN A 175 34.02 -24.65 79.20
CA GLN A 175 34.03 -24.23 80.60
C GLN A 175 33.67 -25.45 81.48
N GLY A 176 32.64 -26.22 81.17
CA GLY A 176 32.27 -27.44 81.90
C GLY A 176 33.37 -28.49 81.90
N GLN A 177 34.10 -28.68 80.78
CA GLN A 177 35.23 -29.55 80.70
C GLN A 177 36.41 -29.05 81.56
N ILE A 178 36.66 -27.75 81.65
CA ILE A 178 37.64 -27.14 82.52
C ILE A 178 37.26 -27.38 83.99
N ASP A 179 36.00 -27.10 84.33
CA ASP A 179 35.45 -27.28 85.68
C ASP A 179 35.53 -28.75 86.12
N ASP A 180 35.32 -29.75 85.21
CA ASP A 180 35.45 -31.17 85.48
C ASP A 180 36.92 -31.50 85.81
N ILE A 181 37.90 -30.96 85.06
CA ILE A 181 39.30 -31.13 85.33
C ILE A 181 39.62 -30.53 86.69
N ASP A 182 39.17 -29.32 87.01
CA ASP A 182 39.42 -28.65 88.27
C ASP A 182 38.78 -29.40 89.46
N ALA A 183 37.59 -29.98 89.29
CA ALA A 183 36.92 -30.85 90.25
C ALA A 183 37.70 -32.17 90.44
N ARG A 184 38.23 -32.76 89.39
CA ARG A 184 39.09 -33.95 89.52
C ARG A 184 40.43 -33.71 90.27
N VAL A 185 41.06 -32.56 90.05
CA VAL A 185 42.23 -32.11 90.77
C VAL A 185 41.86 -31.90 92.23
N ALA A 186 40.76 -31.24 92.56
CA ALA A 186 40.30 -30.97 93.94
C ALA A 186 39.93 -32.27 94.71
N ALA A 187 39.38 -33.27 94.06
CA ALA A 187 38.95 -34.54 94.60
C ALA A 187 40.12 -35.51 94.85
N ALA A 188 41.30 -35.21 94.35
CA ALA A 188 42.50 -36.10 94.54
C ALA A 188 42.98 -36.04 95.97
N PRO A 189 43.48 -37.17 96.57
CA PRO A 189 44.10 -37.21 97.88
C PRO A 189 45.22 -36.20 98.00
N ALA A 190 45.37 -35.52 99.11
CA ALA A 190 46.38 -34.48 99.33
C ALA A 190 47.84 -34.90 99.00
N SER A 191 48.18 -36.20 99.14
CA SER A 191 49.49 -36.79 98.79
C SER A 191 49.73 -36.96 97.25
N GLN A 192 48.65 -36.93 96.45
CA GLN A 192 48.71 -37.15 94.97
C GLN A 192 48.22 -35.91 94.16
N GLN A 193 47.73 -34.92 94.86
CA GLN A 193 47.09 -33.75 94.21
C GLN A 193 48.03 -33.00 93.25
N ALA A 194 49.30 -32.78 93.62
CA ALA A 194 50.31 -32.09 92.83
C ALA A 194 50.67 -32.91 91.53
N GLU A 195 50.65 -34.27 91.64
CA GLU A 195 50.92 -35.14 90.46
C GLU A 195 49.76 -35.23 89.52
N VAL A 196 48.49 -35.26 90.02
CA VAL A 196 47.30 -35.23 89.24
C VAL A 196 47.15 -33.83 88.54
N GLU A 197 47.44 -32.74 89.29
CA GLU A 197 47.47 -31.41 88.73
C GLU A 197 48.46 -31.30 87.56
N LYS A 198 49.71 -31.77 87.77
CA LYS A 198 50.75 -31.76 86.73
C LYS A 198 50.38 -32.59 85.50
N SER A 199 49.74 -33.75 85.69
CA SER A 199 49.29 -34.61 84.57
C SER A 199 48.15 -34.01 83.77
N LEU A 200 47.25 -33.24 84.37
CA LEU A 200 46.09 -32.60 83.73
C LEU A 200 46.35 -31.19 83.28
N ALA A 201 47.41 -30.51 83.75
CA ALA A 201 47.73 -29.13 83.47
C ALA A 201 47.82 -28.83 81.96
N ALA A 202 48.48 -29.71 81.17
CA ALA A 202 48.58 -29.54 79.72
C ALA A 202 47.23 -29.72 79.00
N GLN A 203 46.31 -30.54 79.53
CA GLN A 203 44.97 -30.71 79.00
C GLN A 203 44.10 -29.51 79.33
N ARG A 204 44.17 -29.08 80.60
CA ARG A 204 43.47 -27.85 81.06
C ARG A 204 43.89 -26.61 80.26
N GLN A 205 45.20 -26.42 80.07
CA GLN A 205 45.71 -25.26 79.31
C GLN A 205 45.19 -25.28 77.86
N ARG A 206 45.19 -26.43 77.19
CA ARG A 206 44.62 -26.53 75.84
C ARG A 206 43.16 -26.16 75.80
N LEU A 207 42.33 -26.57 76.76
CA LEU A 207 40.91 -26.19 76.85
C LEU A 207 40.73 -24.68 77.11
N VAL A 208 41.56 -24.11 78.01
CA VAL A 208 41.54 -22.64 78.25
C VAL A 208 41.94 -21.86 77.00
N ASP A 209 42.97 -22.32 76.27
CA ASP A 209 43.40 -21.69 75.03
C ASP A 209 42.30 -21.79 73.97
N GLN A 210 41.64 -22.96 73.78
CA GLN A 210 40.51 -23.16 72.91
C GLN A 210 39.35 -22.27 73.33
N GLN A 211 39.00 -22.19 74.63
CA GLN A 211 37.95 -21.34 75.11
C GLN A 211 38.22 -19.84 74.85
N SER A 212 39.45 -19.40 75.00
CA SER A 212 39.84 -18.01 74.72
C SER A 212 39.63 -17.64 73.25
N VAL A 213 39.97 -18.56 72.32
CA VAL A 213 39.72 -18.37 70.89
C VAL A 213 38.24 -18.26 70.59
N PHE A 214 37.41 -19.11 71.20
CA PHE A 214 35.94 -19.03 71.00
C PHE A 214 35.34 -17.76 71.63
N LYS A 215 35.83 -17.29 72.79
CA LYS A 215 35.45 -16.02 73.42
C LYS A 215 35.79 -14.86 72.49
N GLN A 216 36.99 -14.78 71.95
CA GLN A 216 37.38 -13.76 71.00
C GLN A 216 36.50 -13.81 69.74
N ARG A 217 36.14 -15.00 69.28
CA ARG A 217 35.21 -15.15 68.13
C ARG A 217 33.82 -14.65 68.47
N LEU A 218 33.32 -14.92 69.68
CA LEU A 218 32.03 -14.44 70.16
C LEU A 218 32.00 -12.89 70.21
N ASP A 219 33.04 -12.27 70.80
CA ASP A 219 33.15 -10.82 70.82
C ASP A 219 33.17 -10.23 69.41
N GLN A 220 33.89 -10.86 68.49
CA GLN A 220 33.94 -10.45 67.07
C GLN A 220 32.55 -10.51 66.41
N ILE A 221 31.81 -11.63 66.59
CA ILE A 221 30.46 -11.81 66.03
C ILE A 221 29.51 -10.74 66.62
N GLN A 222 29.59 -10.42 67.91
CA GLN A 222 28.77 -9.40 68.54
C GLN A 222 29.06 -7.99 68.01
N VAL A 223 30.34 -7.68 67.78
CA VAL A 223 30.76 -6.41 67.16
C VAL A 223 30.26 -6.37 65.71
N ASP A 224 30.45 -7.43 64.94
CA ASP A 224 30.01 -7.53 63.56
C ASP A 224 28.48 -7.38 63.47
N ALA A 225 27.70 -8.01 64.34
CA ALA A 225 26.24 -7.86 64.40
C ALA A 225 25.80 -6.44 64.71
N SER A 226 26.54 -5.73 65.58
CA SER A 226 26.22 -4.33 65.94
C SER A 226 26.58 -3.33 64.83
N LEU A 227 27.57 -3.65 63.98
CA LEU A 227 28.04 -2.79 62.89
C LEU A 227 27.39 -3.14 61.54
N GLN A 228 26.61 -4.23 61.45
CA GLN A 228 26.06 -4.72 60.19
C GLN A 228 24.98 -3.76 59.66
N SER A 229 25.27 -3.10 58.55
CA SER A 229 24.38 -2.18 57.86
C SER A 229 23.55 -2.88 56.73
N GLY A 230 23.50 -4.23 56.73
CA GLY A 230 22.95 -5.00 55.59
C GLY A 230 23.89 -4.88 54.36
N ASN A 231 24.10 -5.95 53.66
CA ASN A 231 25.01 -6.01 52.48
C ASN A 231 24.46 -5.26 51.26
N ALA A 232 23.41 -4.45 51.42
CA ALA A 232 22.79 -3.66 50.36
C ALA A 232 22.82 -2.17 50.73
N GLN A 233 23.19 -1.35 49.76
CA GLN A 233 23.26 0.13 49.94
C GLN A 233 22.52 0.81 48.78
N PRO A 234 21.72 1.89 49.10
CA PRO A 234 21.08 2.66 48.04
C PRO A 234 22.15 3.39 47.22
N VAL A 235 22.11 3.23 45.89
CA VAL A 235 22.99 3.93 44.94
C VAL A 235 22.25 5.12 44.34
N ARG A 236 21.02 4.85 43.84
CA ARG A 236 20.21 5.87 43.20
C ARG A 236 18.74 5.64 43.55
N PRO A 237 18.13 6.57 44.29
CA PRO A 237 16.69 6.49 44.52
C PRO A 237 15.91 6.77 43.25
N ALA A 238 14.75 6.14 43.12
CA ALA A 238 13.84 6.37 42.02
C ALA A 238 13.34 7.80 42.04
N LYS A 239 13.34 8.44 40.86
CA LYS A 239 12.73 9.75 40.64
C LYS A 239 11.36 9.54 39.98
N VAL A 240 10.46 10.50 40.21
CA VAL A 240 9.15 10.51 39.56
C VAL A 240 9.35 10.64 38.05
N PRO A 241 8.91 9.65 37.24
CA PRO A 241 9.04 9.71 35.80
C PRO A 241 8.16 10.82 35.20
N THR A 242 8.69 11.55 34.22
CA THR A 242 7.99 12.65 33.55
C THR A 242 7.28 12.18 32.28
N GLU A 243 7.68 11.04 31.70
CA GLU A 243 7.14 10.49 30.46
C GLU A 243 6.65 9.06 30.67
N PRO A 244 5.50 8.69 30.12
CA PRO A 244 5.02 7.32 30.17
C PRO A 244 5.84 6.41 29.25
N VAL A 245 6.06 5.17 29.66
CA VAL A 245 6.74 4.15 28.86
C VAL A 245 5.77 3.43 27.91
N GLU A 246 4.47 3.43 28.22
CA GLU A 246 3.38 2.92 27.39
C GLU A 246 2.19 3.89 27.44
N PRO A 247 1.43 4.01 26.34
CA PRO A 247 1.65 3.44 25.02
C PRO A 247 2.81 4.11 24.25
N THR A 248 3.40 3.40 23.28
CA THR A 248 4.44 3.92 22.39
C THR A 248 3.83 4.34 21.04
N PRO A 249 3.33 5.58 20.88
CA PRO A 249 2.57 5.99 19.68
C PRO A 249 3.39 5.90 18.40
N LEU A 250 4.68 6.17 18.45
CA LEU A 250 5.57 6.12 17.29
C LEU A 250 5.74 4.68 16.76
N ARG A 251 5.92 3.71 17.66
CA ARG A 251 6.06 2.29 17.30
C ARG A 251 4.75 1.72 16.77
N THR A 252 3.65 2.00 17.46
CA THR A 252 2.30 1.55 17.06
C THR A 252 1.89 2.19 15.74
N GLY A 253 2.13 3.50 15.56
CA GLY A 253 1.87 4.20 14.31
C GLY A 253 2.72 3.70 13.14
N GLY A 254 3.99 3.36 13.36
CA GLY A 254 4.87 2.77 12.36
C GLY A 254 4.38 1.40 11.87
N LEU A 255 3.97 0.53 12.79
CA LEU A 255 3.38 -0.78 12.44
C LEU A 255 2.05 -0.63 11.72
N ALA A 256 1.19 0.29 12.17
CA ALA A 256 -0.09 0.57 11.51
C ALA A 256 0.09 1.12 10.09
N LEU A 257 1.10 1.95 9.84
CA LEU A 257 1.45 2.45 8.52
C LEU A 257 1.87 1.33 7.57
N LEU A 258 2.74 0.42 8.03
CA LEU A 258 3.14 -0.75 7.22
C LEU A 258 1.95 -1.65 6.89
N LEU A 259 1.10 -1.93 7.86
CA LEU A 259 -0.12 -2.72 7.66
C LEU A 259 -1.08 -2.03 6.69
N GLY A 260 -1.25 -0.71 6.84
CA GLY A 260 -2.10 0.10 5.96
C GLY A 260 -1.62 0.13 4.52
N LEU A 261 -0.30 0.22 4.31
CA LEU A 261 0.29 0.11 2.97
C LEU A 261 0.03 -1.28 2.36
N LEU A 262 0.21 -2.36 3.13
CA LEU A 262 -0.05 -3.73 2.66
C LEU A 262 -1.52 -3.92 2.24
N ILE A 263 -2.45 -3.52 3.10
CA ILE A 263 -3.89 -3.61 2.83
C ILE A 263 -4.28 -2.71 1.65
N GLY A 264 -3.80 -1.47 1.63
CA GLY A 264 -4.10 -0.51 0.58
C GLY A 264 -3.56 -0.93 -0.80
N LEU A 265 -2.34 -1.46 -0.86
CA LEU A 265 -1.77 -2.04 -2.08
C LEU A 265 -2.55 -3.28 -2.52
N GLY A 266 -2.84 -4.21 -1.61
CA GLY A 266 -3.65 -5.39 -1.90
C GLY A 266 -5.02 -5.03 -2.47
N ALA A 267 -5.71 -4.06 -1.87
CA ALA A 267 -7.00 -3.56 -2.37
C ALA A 267 -6.87 -2.88 -3.74
N ALA A 268 -5.82 -2.09 -3.97
CA ALA A 268 -5.57 -1.44 -5.25
C ALA A 268 -5.37 -2.46 -6.38
N PHE A 269 -4.57 -3.50 -6.15
CA PHE A 269 -4.36 -4.58 -7.12
C PHE A 269 -5.60 -5.44 -7.33
N LEU A 270 -6.36 -5.72 -6.27
CA LEU A 270 -7.61 -6.48 -6.37
C LEU A 270 -8.63 -5.74 -7.24
N VAL A 271 -8.83 -4.44 -7.00
CA VAL A 271 -9.76 -3.62 -7.79
C VAL A 271 -9.29 -3.47 -9.23
N ASP A 272 -7.98 -3.32 -9.48
CA ASP A 272 -7.44 -3.25 -10.85
C ASP A 272 -7.55 -4.59 -11.57
N HIS A 273 -7.41 -5.71 -10.88
CA HIS A 273 -7.61 -7.06 -11.43
C HIS A 273 -9.07 -7.34 -11.81
N LEU A 274 -10.02 -6.77 -11.06
CA LEU A 274 -11.46 -6.89 -11.34
C LEU A 274 -11.94 -5.89 -12.41
N ASP A 275 -11.10 -4.92 -12.80
CA ASP A 275 -11.42 -3.92 -13.82
C ASP A 275 -11.18 -4.49 -15.21
N ASP A 276 -12.24 -4.96 -15.87
CA ASP A 276 -12.23 -5.55 -17.23
C ASP A 276 -12.34 -4.50 -18.35
N THR A 277 -12.19 -3.20 -18.06
CA THR A 277 -12.29 -2.15 -19.07
C THR A 277 -11.04 -2.03 -19.94
N LEU A 278 -11.26 -1.60 -21.19
CA LEU A 278 -10.18 -1.33 -22.14
C LEU A 278 -9.41 -0.07 -21.72
N ASN A 279 -8.10 -0.19 -21.60
CA ASN A 279 -7.25 0.88 -21.10
C ASN A 279 -6.20 1.37 -22.11
N SER A 280 -5.94 0.60 -23.16
CA SER A 280 -4.92 0.93 -24.16
C SER A 280 -5.30 0.41 -25.54
N PRO A 281 -4.71 0.96 -26.62
CA PRO A 281 -4.88 0.43 -27.97
C PRO A 281 -4.41 -1.03 -28.12
N ASP A 282 -3.28 -1.38 -27.52
CA ASP A 282 -2.73 -2.74 -27.56
C ASP A 282 -3.65 -3.75 -26.87
N ASP A 283 -4.38 -3.30 -25.84
CA ASP A 283 -5.38 -4.10 -25.15
C ASP A 283 -6.60 -4.36 -26.02
N LEU A 284 -7.07 -3.33 -26.73
CA LEU A 284 -8.16 -3.42 -27.69
C LEU A 284 -7.79 -4.35 -28.85
N GLU A 285 -6.60 -4.18 -29.43
CA GLU A 285 -6.11 -5.02 -30.55
C GLU A 285 -6.04 -6.51 -30.16
N ARG A 286 -5.46 -6.81 -29.00
CA ARG A 286 -5.40 -8.19 -28.48
C ARG A 286 -6.77 -8.78 -28.23
N THR A 287 -7.65 -8.01 -27.63
CA THR A 287 -9.02 -8.44 -27.29
C THR A 287 -9.83 -8.73 -28.55
N ALA A 288 -9.60 -7.97 -29.62
CA ALA A 288 -10.25 -8.12 -30.91
C ALA A 288 -9.59 -9.14 -31.82
N GLY A 289 -8.68 -10.00 -31.33
CA GLY A 289 -8.05 -11.06 -32.10
C GLY A 289 -6.96 -10.58 -33.06
N GLY A 290 -6.30 -9.45 -32.78
CA GLY A 290 -5.22 -8.89 -33.61
C GLY A 290 -5.71 -7.96 -34.73
N LEU A 291 -6.95 -7.49 -34.67
CA LEU A 291 -7.45 -6.49 -35.60
C LEU A 291 -6.76 -5.14 -35.32
N PRO A 292 -6.27 -4.41 -36.33
CA PRO A 292 -5.50 -3.20 -36.13
C PRO A 292 -6.35 -2.06 -35.55
N VAL A 293 -5.78 -1.32 -34.60
CA VAL A 293 -6.35 -0.05 -34.13
C VAL A 293 -5.96 1.04 -35.12
N LEU A 294 -6.91 1.47 -35.94
CA LEU A 294 -6.71 2.47 -37.00
C LEU A 294 -6.55 3.90 -36.45
N SER A 295 -7.16 4.18 -35.32
CA SER A 295 -7.07 5.49 -34.69
C SER A 295 -7.37 5.45 -33.20
N VAL A 296 -6.78 6.42 -32.49
CA VAL A 296 -7.00 6.68 -31.06
C VAL A 296 -7.50 8.13 -30.93
N VAL A 297 -8.76 8.30 -30.54
CA VAL A 297 -9.41 9.62 -30.44
C VAL A 297 -9.35 10.10 -28.99
N PRO A 298 -8.82 11.29 -28.72
CA PRO A 298 -8.76 11.83 -27.37
C PRO A 298 -10.16 12.20 -26.81
N ALA A 299 -10.23 12.35 -25.48
CA ALA A 299 -11.46 12.73 -24.79
C ALA A 299 -11.70 14.25 -24.89
N ASP A 300 -12.07 14.71 -26.08
CA ASP A 300 -12.48 16.09 -26.27
C ASP A 300 -14.00 16.19 -26.27
N ASN A 301 -14.48 17.26 -25.66
CA ASN A 301 -15.89 17.61 -25.69
C ASN A 301 -16.02 18.92 -26.52
N PRO A 302 -16.38 18.82 -27.80
CA PRO A 302 -16.67 20.02 -28.56
C PRO A 302 -17.86 20.76 -27.90
N PRO A 303 -17.79 22.08 -27.77
CA PRO A 303 -18.79 22.86 -27.04
C PRO A 303 -20.22 22.77 -27.64
N ASP A 304 -20.35 22.39 -28.90
CA ASP A 304 -21.60 22.50 -29.66
C ASP A 304 -22.09 21.20 -30.30
N ASN A 305 -21.92 20.06 -29.87
CA ASN A 305 -22.34 18.80 -30.56
C ASN A 305 -22.02 18.71 -32.08
N ARG A 306 -21.37 19.71 -32.66
CA ARG A 306 -20.94 19.76 -34.06
C ARG A 306 -19.73 18.89 -34.27
N PRO A 307 -19.49 18.38 -35.49
CA PRO A 307 -18.27 17.66 -35.78
C PRO A 307 -17.05 18.55 -35.52
N LEU A 308 -16.07 18.02 -34.79
CA LEU A 308 -14.85 18.73 -34.42
C LEU A 308 -14.10 19.26 -35.66
N ALA A 309 -14.10 18.48 -36.74
CA ALA A 309 -13.49 18.87 -38.01
C ALA A 309 -14.11 20.12 -38.68
N ILE A 310 -15.31 20.55 -38.25
CA ILE A 310 -15.95 21.81 -38.70
C ILE A 310 -15.81 22.88 -37.64
N SER A 311 -16.05 22.58 -36.35
CA SER A 311 -16.06 23.57 -35.28
C SER A 311 -14.65 24.05 -34.91
N GLU A 312 -13.68 23.14 -34.92
CA GLU A 312 -12.28 23.39 -34.50
C GLU A 312 -11.31 22.63 -35.43
N PRO A 313 -11.16 23.04 -36.72
CA PRO A 313 -10.41 22.29 -37.72
C PRO A 313 -8.91 22.17 -37.42
N ASP A 314 -8.37 23.06 -36.58
CA ASP A 314 -6.96 23.08 -36.15
C ASP A 314 -6.72 22.30 -34.84
N ASP A 315 -7.76 21.73 -34.23
CA ASP A 315 -7.61 20.91 -33.02
C ASP A 315 -6.79 19.66 -33.32
N PRO A 316 -5.78 19.34 -32.49
CA PRO A 316 -4.96 18.12 -32.63
C PRO A 316 -5.80 16.83 -32.71
N ALA A 317 -6.98 16.78 -32.13
CA ALA A 317 -7.87 15.63 -32.21
C ALA A 317 -8.41 15.39 -33.62
N VAL A 318 -8.50 16.43 -34.46
CA VAL A 318 -8.89 16.31 -35.87
C VAL A 318 -7.89 15.46 -36.65
N GLU A 319 -6.60 15.52 -36.28
CA GLU A 319 -5.56 14.71 -36.91
C GLU A 319 -5.81 13.21 -36.73
N THR A 320 -6.42 12.83 -35.62
CA THR A 320 -6.76 11.41 -35.39
C THR A 320 -7.76 10.86 -36.41
N TYR A 321 -8.70 11.69 -36.87
CA TYR A 321 -9.64 11.32 -37.94
C TYR A 321 -8.97 11.32 -39.32
N ARG A 322 -7.93 12.16 -39.56
CA ARG A 322 -7.10 12.09 -40.77
C ARG A 322 -6.32 10.78 -40.81
N HIS A 323 -5.78 10.34 -39.67
CA HIS A 323 -5.13 9.03 -39.55
C HIS A 323 -6.10 7.89 -39.84
N LEU A 324 -7.33 7.92 -39.26
CA LEU A 324 -8.36 6.92 -39.53
C LEU A 324 -8.68 6.84 -41.02
N ARG A 325 -8.92 7.98 -41.69
CA ARG A 325 -9.11 8.03 -43.16
C ARG A 325 -7.95 7.38 -43.92
N THR A 326 -6.72 7.78 -43.58
CA THR A 326 -5.50 7.29 -44.22
C THR A 326 -5.35 5.78 -44.04
N GLY A 327 -5.58 5.24 -42.85
CA GLY A 327 -5.59 3.81 -42.57
C GLY A 327 -6.61 3.06 -43.42
N LEU A 328 -7.84 3.56 -43.55
CA LEU A 328 -8.86 2.99 -44.39
C LEU A 328 -8.52 3.06 -45.90
N GLN A 329 -7.87 4.14 -46.34
CA GLN A 329 -7.39 4.26 -47.72
C GLN A 329 -6.29 3.24 -48.04
N PHE A 330 -5.38 2.94 -47.08
CA PHE A 330 -4.38 1.90 -47.28
C PHE A 330 -5.03 0.51 -47.40
N ILE A 331 -6.03 0.19 -46.60
CA ILE A 331 -6.77 -1.07 -46.70
C ILE A 331 -7.50 -1.15 -48.06
N ALA A 332 -8.03 0.00 -48.55
CA ALA A 332 -8.70 0.09 -49.83
C ALA A 332 -7.78 -0.15 -51.06
N LEU A 333 -6.45 -0.09 -50.91
CA LEU A 333 -5.49 -0.48 -51.94
C LEU A 333 -5.47 -2.00 -52.18
N GLU A 334 -5.73 -2.79 -51.15
CA GLU A 334 -5.74 -4.26 -51.27
C GLU A 334 -7.10 -4.80 -51.75
N ARG A 335 -8.19 -4.14 -51.36
CA ARG A 335 -9.55 -4.49 -51.76
C ARG A 335 -10.42 -3.23 -51.94
N PRO A 336 -11.25 -3.14 -52.96
CA PRO A 336 -12.15 -2.00 -53.15
C PRO A 336 -13.07 -1.80 -51.94
N ILE A 337 -13.05 -0.61 -51.34
CA ILE A 337 -13.92 -0.21 -50.24
C ILE A 337 -14.65 1.08 -50.64
N THR A 338 -15.95 0.95 -50.90
CA THR A 338 -16.82 2.11 -51.15
C THR A 338 -17.74 2.35 -49.98
N THR A 339 -18.22 1.30 -49.29
CA THR A 339 -19.11 1.41 -48.14
C THR A 339 -18.41 1.03 -46.83
N ILE A 340 -18.46 1.91 -45.86
CA ILE A 340 -17.84 1.76 -44.55
C ILE A 340 -18.90 1.93 -43.47
N GLN A 341 -19.18 0.88 -42.73
CA GLN A 341 -20.07 0.92 -41.58
C GLN A 341 -19.26 1.21 -40.31
N LEU A 342 -19.72 2.18 -39.51
CA LEU A 342 -19.25 2.40 -38.14
C LEU A 342 -20.28 1.83 -37.17
N THR A 343 -19.81 1.01 -36.26
CA THR A 343 -20.63 0.43 -35.19
C THR A 343 -19.86 0.42 -33.87
N SER A 344 -20.49 -0.02 -32.79
CA SER A 344 -19.89 -0.12 -31.46
C SER A 344 -20.49 -1.28 -30.67
N ALA A 345 -19.87 -1.66 -29.56
CA ALA A 345 -20.43 -2.69 -28.69
C ALA A 345 -21.70 -2.19 -27.99
N LEU A 346 -21.64 -0.97 -27.42
CA LEU A 346 -22.71 -0.37 -26.63
C LEU A 346 -23.07 1.04 -27.13
N PRO A 347 -24.24 1.59 -26.70
CA PRO A 347 -24.60 2.98 -26.94
C PRO A 347 -23.62 3.95 -26.26
N GLY A 348 -23.33 5.09 -26.92
CA GLY A 348 -22.53 6.18 -26.32
C GLY A 348 -21.01 6.02 -26.44
N GLU A 349 -20.53 5.08 -27.26
CA GLU A 349 -19.09 4.87 -27.50
C GLU A 349 -18.50 5.83 -28.55
N GLY A 350 -19.32 6.66 -29.21
CA GLY A 350 -18.87 7.70 -30.11
C GLY A 350 -18.89 7.34 -31.60
N LYS A 351 -19.60 6.27 -32.00
CA LYS A 351 -19.76 5.83 -33.39
C LYS A 351 -20.22 6.96 -34.32
N THR A 352 -21.30 7.69 -33.95
CA THR A 352 -21.87 8.80 -34.75
C THR A 352 -20.89 9.96 -34.91
N THR A 353 -20.20 10.34 -33.83
CA THR A 353 -19.19 11.40 -33.86
C THR A 353 -18.01 11.00 -34.75
N THR A 354 -17.57 9.73 -34.66
CA THR A 354 -16.50 9.20 -35.51
C THR A 354 -16.94 9.15 -36.97
N ALA A 355 -18.17 8.71 -37.24
CA ALA A 355 -18.73 8.66 -38.61
C ALA A 355 -18.81 10.05 -39.24
N ALA A 356 -19.32 11.06 -38.51
CA ALA A 356 -19.43 12.42 -38.98
C ALA A 356 -18.07 13.05 -39.30
N ASN A 357 -17.11 12.96 -38.37
CA ASN A 357 -15.77 13.51 -38.59
C ASN A 357 -15.02 12.77 -39.71
N LEU A 358 -15.13 11.44 -39.80
CA LEU A 358 -14.53 10.66 -40.88
C LEU A 358 -15.10 11.05 -42.26
N ALA A 359 -16.43 11.26 -42.35
CA ALA A 359 -17.07 11.72 -43.58
C ALA A 359 -16.55 13.08 -44.06
N ILE A 360 -16.36 14.02 -43.11
CA ILE A 360 -15.77 15.34 -43.39
C ILE A 360 -14.32 15.18 -43.87
N MET A 361 -13.52 14.32 -43.24
CA MET A 361 -12.12 14.07 -43.65
C MET A 361 -12.02 13.54 -45.10
N PHE A 362 -12.92 12.65 -45.48
CA PHE A 362 -12.97 12.15 -46.86
C PHE A 362 -13.39 13.26 -47.84
N ALA A 363 -14.42 14.05 -47.51
CA ALA A 363 -14.85 15.17 -48.34
C ALA A 363 -13.74 16.22 -48.51
N GLN A 364 -13.03 16.60 -47.41
CA GLN A 364 -11.87 17.48 -47.49
C GLN A 364 -10.75 16.98 -48.40
N SER A 365 -10.67 15.68 -48.65
CA SER A 365 -9.71 15.11 -49.60
C SER A 365 -10.19 15.13 -51.08
N GLY A 366 -11.28 15.85 -51.37
CA GLY A 366 -11.84 16.01 -52.71
C GLY A 366 -12.76 14.85 -53.17
N LYS A 367 -13.18 13.97 -52.26
CA LYS A 367 -14.08 12.84 -52.56
C LYS A 367 -15.55 13.26 -52.49
N ARG A 368 -16.39 12.62 -53.30
CA ARG A 368 -17.86 12.63 -53.16
C ARG A 368 -18.23 11.66 -52.05
N VAL A 369 -18.75 12.16 -50.92
CA VAL A 369 -19.06 11.35 -49.74
C VAL A 369 -20.56 11.38 -49.45
N ILE A 370 -21.15 10.23 -49.13
CA ILE A 370 -22.51 10.16 -48.59
C ILE A 370 -22.37 9.63 -47.14
N LEU A 371 -22.86 10.39 -46.17
CA LEU A 371 -23.01 9.99 -44.78
C LEU A 371 -24.46 9.57 -44.54
N VAL A 372 -24.66 8.31 -44.11
CA VAL A 372 -26.00 7.74 -43.89
C VAL A 372 -26.21 7.50 -42.39
N ASP A 373 -27.33 8.00 -41.85
CA ASP A 373 -27.80 7.65 -40.52
C ASP A 373 -28.66 6.36 -40.57
N ALA A 374 -28.05 5.22 -40.30
CA ALA A 374 -28.71 3.93 -40.21
C ALA A 374 -28.96 3.47 -38.75
N ASP A 375 -28.69 4.32 -37.74
CA ASP A 375 -29.17 4.10 -36.36
C ASP A 375 -30.66 4.50 -36.27
N LEU A 376 -31.54 3.69 -36.86
CA LEU A 376 -32.98 3.97 -36.89
C LEU A 376 -33.67 3.91 -35.53
N ARG A 377 -32.91 3.57 -34.45
CA ARG A 377 -33.43 3.55 -33.08
C ARG A 377 -33.13 4.82 -32.32
N ARG A 378 -31.92 5.36 -32.49
CA ARG A 378 -31.45 6.59 -31.83
C ARG A 378 -30.66 7.47 -32.78
N PRO A 379 -31.33 7.96 -33.83
CA PRO A 379 -30.68 8.74 -34.87
C PRO A 379 -30.16 10.08 -34.30
N ARG A 380 -28.96 10.50 -34.73
CA ARG A 380 -28.32 11.72 -34.25
C ARG A 380 -27.66 12.56 -35.36
N ILE A 381 -27.50 12.04 -36.55
CA ILE A 381 -26.80 12.74 -37.63
C ILE A 381 -27.52 14.06 -37.95
N HIS A 382 -28.87 14.08 -37.94
CA HIS A 382 -29.66 15.30 -38.15
C HIS A 382 -29.34 16.40 -37.11
N GLN A 383 -29.10 16.05 -35.86
CA GLN A 383 -28.72 16.99 -34.80
C GLN A 383 -27.27 17.48 -34.97
N VAL A 384 -26.35 16.56 -35.34
CA VAL A 384 -24.92 16.84 -35.54
C VAL A 384 -24.71 17.84 -36.68
N PHE A 385 -25.49 17.75 -37.77
CA PHE A 385 -25.40 18.64 -38.93
C PHE A 385 -26.46 19.75 -38.96
N ALA A 386 -27.34 19.80 -37.96
CA ALA A 386 -28.43 20.76 -37.85
C ALA A 386 -29.34 20.80 -39.09
N VAL A 387 -29.72 19.62 -39.60
CA VAL A 387 -30.59 19.42 -40.75
C VAL A 387 -31.92 18.79 -40.35
N ASP A 388 -32.94 18.84 -41.24
CA ASP A 388 -34.20 18.15 -41.02
C ASP A 388 -34.00 16.61 -40.98
N GLY A 389 -34.52 15.99 -39.95
CA GLY A 389 -34.45 14.52 -39.75
C GLY A 389 -35.79 13.81 -40.04
N THR A 390 -36.82 14.50 -40.52
CA THR A 390 -38.16 13.92 -40.72
C THR A 390 -38.23 13.00 -41.93
N ARG A 391 -37.43 13.29 -42.97
CA ARG A 391 -37.30 12.50 -44.21
C ARG A 391 -35.83 12.06 -44.35
N GLY A 392 -35.60 10.85 -44.84
CA GLY A 392 -34.25 10.30 -45.00
C GLY A 392 -34.27 8.84 -45.42
N LEU A 393 -33.37 8.00 -44.85
CA LEU A 393 -33.20 6.61 -45.22
C LEU A 393 -34.51 5.81 -45.17
N THR A 394 -35.34 6.00 -44.13
CA THR A 394 -36.60 5.27 -44.01
C THR A 394 -37.58 5.64 -45.14
N THR A 395 -37.67 6.90 -45.53
CA THR A 395 -38.53 7.36 -46.64
C THR A 395 -37.96 6.93 -47.99
N ALA A 396 -36.65 6.94 -48.18
CA ALA A 396 -35.99 6.36 -49.36
C ALA A 396 -36.30 4.86 -49.53
N LEU A 397 -36.24 4.10 -48.45
CA LEU A 397 -36.60 2.67 -48.46
C LEU A 397 -38.09 2.44 -48.72
N LEU A 398 -38.95 3.42 -48.56
CA LEU A 398 -40.36 3.39 -48.93
C LEU A 398 -40.60 3.77 -50.41
N GLY A 399 -39.59 4.34 -51.11
CA GLY A 399 -39.64 4.62 -52.54
C GLY A 399 -39.45 6.09 -52.92
N ASP A 400 -39.17 6.99 -51.97
CA ASP A 400 -38.85 8.38 -52.30
C ASP A 400 -37.47 8.45 -53.01
N PRO A 401 -37.33 9.36 -54.01
CA PRO A 401 -36.06 9.51 -54.73
C PRO A 401 -34.90 9.97 -53.81
N LEU A 402 -33.76 9.33 -53.89
CA LEU A 402 -32.57 9.66 -53.07
C LEU A 402 -32.11 11.12 -53.22
N PRO A 403 -32.11 11.78 -54.41
CA PRO A 403 -31.68 13.16 -54.56
C PRO A 403 -32.49 14.16 -53.74
N ASP A 404 -33.77 13.87 -53.45
CA ASP A 404 -34.68 14.74 -52.71
C ASP A 404 -34.51 14.63 -51.16
N LEU A 405 -33.69 13.66 -50.72
CA LEU A 405 -33.55 13.29 -49.30
C LEU A 405 -32.16 13.61 -48.72
N VAL A 406 -31.19 13.90 -49.59
CA VAL A 406 -29.83 14.21 -49.17
C VAL A 406 -29.62 15.70 -48.93
N HIS A 407 -28.91 16.06 -47.91
CA HIS A 407 -28.51 17.44 -47.56
C HIS A 407 -27.05 17.65 -48.00
N PRO A 408 -26.78 18.50 -49.03
CA PRO A 408 -25.43 18.71 -49.55
C PRO A 408 -24.67 19.76 -48.71
N PHE A 409 -23.40 19.45 -48.42
CA PHE A 409 -22.43 20.35 -47.77
C PHE A 409 -21.17 20.42 -48.64
N ALA A 410 -20.77 21.64 -49.02
CA ALA A 410 -19.46 21.85 -49.65
C ALA A 410 -18.38 21.89 -48.58
N ILE A 411 -17.44 20.99 -48.63
CA ILE A 411 -16.38 20.86 -47.61
C ILE A 411 -15.02 20.74 -48.30
N GLY A 412 -14.20 21.77 -48.16
CA GLY A 412 -12.91 21.81 -48.85
C GLY A 412 -13.06 21.74 -50.36
N GLY A 413 -12.39 20.75 -51.01
CA GLY A 413 -12.50 20.52 -52.46
C GLY A 413 -13.53 19.47 -52.85
N GLY A 414 -14.31 18.90 -51.90
CA GLY A 414 -15.27 17.85 -52.12
C GLY A 414 -16.69 18.15 -51.68
N VAL A 415 -17.57 17.19 -51.78
CA VAL A 415 -18.99 17.27 -51.43
C VAL A 415 -19.34 16.18 -50.41
N LEU A 416 -19.92 16.59 -49.31
CA LEU A 416 -20.55 15.72 -48.32
C LEU A 416 -22.07 15.78 -48.46
N ASN A 417 -22.71 14.70 -48.82
CA ASN A 417 -24.15 14.54 -48.81
C ASN A 417 -24.56 13.82 -47.51
N VAL A 418 -25.44 14.38 -46.73
CA VAL A 418 -25.93 13.78 -45.50
C VAL A 418 -27.33 13.22 -45.73
N LEU A 419 -27.50 11.93 -45.57
CA LEU A 419 -28.77 11.23 -45.57
C LEU A 419 -29.16 10.89 -44.14
N THR A 420 -30.13 11.62 -43.60
CA THR A 420 -30.66 11.39 -42.25
C THR A 420 -31.45 10.09 -42.16
N SER A 421 -31.80 9.64 -40.95
CA SER A 421 -32.58 8.41 -40.75
C SER A 421 -33.99 8.47 -41.30
N GLY A 422 -34.62 9.67 -41.30
CA GLY A 422 -36.08 9.81 -41.48
C GLY A 422 -36.83 9.39 -40.21
N SER A 423 -38.13 9.16 -40.37
CA SER A 423 -39.01 8.73 -39.26
C SER A 423 -38.61 7.36 -38.72
N ILE A 424 -38.64 7.20 -37.39
CA ILE A 424 -38.27 5.93 -36.71
C ILE A 424 -39.31 4.85 -37.07
N PRO A 425 -38.90 3.72 -37.71
CA PRO A 425 -39.83 2.67 -38.09
C PRO A 425 -40.14 1.74 -36.91
N GLY A 426 -41.23 0.97 -37.02
CA GLY A 426 -41.58 -0.04 -36.01
C GLY A 426 -40.59 -1.25 -35.99
N ASN A 427 -40.05 -1.63 -37.17
CA ASN A 427 -39.20 -2.79 -37.36
C ASN A 427 -37.86 -2.42 -38.03
N PRO A 428 -36.91 -1.76 -37.33
CA PRO A 428 -35.65 -1.31 -37.91
C PRO A 428 -34.81 -2.41 -38.56
N SER A 429 -34.65 -3.55 -37.87
CA SER A 429 -33.80 -4.66 -38.33
C SER A 429 -34.34 -5.30 -39.64
N GLU A 430 -35.65 -5.45 -39.78
CA GLU A 430 -36.27 -5.99 -40.98
C GLU A 430 -36.10 -5.02 -42.17
N MET A 431 -36.26 -3.72 -41.91
CA MET A 431 -36.07 -2.69 -42.92
C MET A 431 -34.62 -2.66 -43.43
N LEU A 432 -33.65 -2.72 -42.54
CA LEU A 432 -32.22 -2.71 -42.87
C LEU A 432 -31.77 -4.03 -43.51
N GLY A 433 -32.42 -5.16 -43.23
CA GLY A 433 -32.10 -6.47 -43.79
C GLY A 433 -32.82 -6.76 -45.14
N GLY A 434 -33.75 -5.90 -45.56
CA GLY A 434 -34.57 -6.11 -46.73
C GLY A 434 -33.82 -5.93 -48.07
N SER A 435 -34.38 -6.48 -49.13
CA SER A 435 -33.86 -6.32 -50.51
C SER A 435 -33.76 -4.86 -50.94
N ARG A 436 -34.65 -4.00 -50.42
CA ARG A 436 -34.63 -2.53 -50.69
C ARG A 436 -33.38 -1.86 -50.10
N MET A 437 -32.90 -2.26 -48.92
CA MET A 437 -31.66 -1.73 -48.36
C MET A 437 -30.44 -2.13 -49.17
N ARG A 438 -30.40 -3.38 -49.68
CA ARG A 438 -29.34 -3.84 -50.61
C ARG A 438 -29.32 -2.99 -51.88
N ALA A 439 -30.49 -2.78 -52.55
CA ALA A 439 -30.60 -1.91 -53.72
C ALA A 439 -30.19 -0.47 -53.42
N MET A 440 -30.56 0.06 -52.22
CA MET A 440 -30.15 1.38 -51.76
C MET A 440 -28.63 1.50 -51.63
N ILE A 441 -27.97 0.52 -51.02
CA ILE A 441 -26.50 0.51 -50.90
C ILE A 441 -25.86 0.50 -52.31
N ASP A 442 -26.38 -0.26 -53.24
CA ASP A 442 -25.89 -0.28 -54.63
C ASP A 442 -26.09 1.08 -55.32
N GLU A 443 -27.22 1.77 -55.10
CA GLU A 443 -27.49 3.11 -55.58
C GLU A 443 -26.53 4.15 -54.97
N LEU A 444 -26.29 4.06 -53.65
CA LEU A 444 -25.34 4.95 -52.94
C LEU A 444 -23.91 4.79 -53.47
N LYS A 445 -23.48 3.54 -53.78
CA LYS A 445 -22.16 3.25 -54.38
C LYS A 445 -22.00 3.87 -55.77
N MET A 446 -23.06 3.96 -56.59
CA MET A 446 -23.00 4.62 -57.90
C MET A 446 -22.89 6.14 -57.80
N ASN A 447 -23.39 6.73 -56.73
CA ASN A 447 -23.47 8.20 -56.54
C ASN A 447 -22.33 8.80 -55.70
N ALA A 448 -21.49 7.98 -55.05
CA ALA A 448 -20.41 8.45 -54.18
C ALA A 448 -19.12 7.67 -54.36
N ASP A 449 -17.99 8.30 -54.07
CA ASP A 449 -16.69 7.64 -54.02
C ASP A 449 -16.51 6.90 -52.68
N VAL A 450 -17.18 7.37 -51.63
CA VAL A 450 -17.20 6.77 -50.29
C VAL A 450 -18.57 6.96 -49.64
N VAL A 451 -19.14 5.89 -49.11
CA VAL A 451 -20.37 5.90 -48.31
C VAL A 451 -20.05 5.51 -46.88
N ILE A 452 -20.33 6.40 -45.93
CA ILE A 452 -20.13 6.12 -44.52
C ILE A 452 -21.48 5.93 -43.85
N ILE A 453 -21.64 4.82 -43.14
CA ILE A 453 -22.90 4.41 -42.55
C ILE A 453 -22.75 4.36 -41.03
N ASP A 454 -23.40 5.28 -40.33
CA ASP A 454 -23.54 5.23 -38.88
C ASP A 454 -24.65 4.23 -38.53
N SER A 455 -24.35 3.25 -37.71
CA SER A 455 -25.29 2.17 -37.38
C SER A 455 -25.50 2.00 -35.89
N ALA A 456 -26.53 1.28 -35.47
CA ALA A 456 -26.80 0.98 -34.06
C ALA A 456 -25.66 0.16 -33.42
N PRO A 457 -25.55 0.10 -32.07
CA PRO A 457 -24.58 -0.79 -31.41
C PRO A 457 -24.95 -2.27 -31.58
N VAL A 458 -23.93 -3.13 -31.60
CA VAL A 458 -24.08 -4.58 -31.95
C VAL A 458 -24.75 -5.40 -30.84
N LEU A 459 -24.36 -5.21 -29.58
CA LEU A 459 -24.80 -6.08 -28.49
C LEU A 459 -26.28 -5.95 -28.12
N PRO A 460 -26.88 -4.73 -28.08
CA PRO A 460 -28.28 -4.59 -27.71
C PRO A 460 -29.26 -4.90 -28.85
N VAL A 461 -28.83 -4.83 -30.11
CA VAL A 461 -29.75 -4.96 -31.28
C VAL A 461 -29.06 -5.60 -32.49
N THR A 462 -29.84 -6.23 -33.37
CA THR A 462 -29.33 -6.96 -34.54
C THR A 462 -29.15 -6.06 -35.77
N ASP A 463 -29.57 -4.82 -35.74
CA ASP A 463 -29.58 -3.87 -36.85
C ASP A 463 -28.23 -3.76 -37.58
N SER A 464 -27.17 -3.56 -36.80
CA SER A 464 -25.78 -3.43 -37.27
C SER A 464 -25.24 -4.75 -37.82
N VAL A 465 -25.64 -5.87 -37.23
CA VAL A 465 -25.21 -7.21 -37.66
C VAL A 465 -25.76 -7.53 -39.06
N VAL A 466 -27.03 -7.21 -39.28
CA VAL A 466 -27.69 -7.40 -40.58
C VAL A 466 -27.04 -6.49 -41.63
N LEU A 467 -26.79 -5.22 -41.30
CA LEU A 467 -26.17 -4.25 -42.19
C LEU A 467 -24.72 -4.61 -42.53
N ALA A 468 -23.98 -5.19 -41.58
CA ALA A 468 -22.58 -5.58 -41.78
C ALA A 468 -22.36 -6.61 -42.91
N GLY A 469 -23.37 -7.39 -43.22
CA GLY A 469 -23.33 -8.32 -44.39
C GLY A 469 -23.55 -7.65 -45.74
N LEU A 470 -23.85 -6.35 -45.79
CA LEU A 470 -24.17 -5.60 -47.01
C LEU A 470 -23.07 -4.59 -47.41
N VAL A 471 -22.10 -4.34 -46.53
CA VAL A 471 -21.06 -3.29 -46.68
C VAL A 471 -19.69 -3.90 -47.02
N ASP A 472 -18.78 -3.06 -47.56
CA ASP A 472 -17.44 -3.50 -47.93
C ASP A 472 -16.47 -3.50 -46.73
N ALA A 473 -16.74 -2.70 -45.71
CA ALA A 473 -15.89 -2.60 -44.51
C ALA A 473 -16.72 -2.25 -43.26
N VAL A 474 -16.33 -2.82 -42.12
CA VAL A 474 -16.87 -2.48 -40.79
C VAL A 474 -15.74 -1.99 -39.92
N VAL A 475 -15.96 -0.88 -39.25
CA VAL A 475 -15.06 -0.30 -38.21
C VAL A 475 -15.77 -0.35 -36.86
N LEU A 476 -15.15 -0.98 -35.89
CA LEU A 476 -15.66 -1.07 -34.52
C LEU A 476 -15.09 0.05 -33.66
N VAL A 477 -15.96 0.87 -33.11
CA VAL A 477 -15.60 1.94 -32.16
C VAL A 477 -15.81 1.45 -30.75
N ALA A 478 -14.77 1.55 -29.90
CA ALA A 478 -14.81 1.22 -28.48
C ALA A 478 -14.40 2.43 -27.66
N LYS A 479 -14.99 2.60 -26.47
CA LYS A 479 -14.68 3.71 -25.57
C LYS A 479 -13.72 3.32 -24.47
N ALA A 480 -12.61 4.04 -24.35
CA ALA A 480 -11.62 3.82 -23.30
C ALA A 480 -12.25 3.97 -21.90
N HIS A 481 -11.82 3.13 -20.94
CA HIS A 481 -12.27 3.10 -19.55
C HIS A 481 -13.77 2.88 -19.33
N GLN A 482 -14.51 2.48 -20.36
CA GLN A 482 -15.93 2.17 -20.28
C GLN A 482 -16.30 0.84 -20.92
N THR A 483 -15.83 0.59 -22.15
CA THR A 483 -16.07 -0.69 -22.83
C THR A 483 -15.22 -1.77 -22.20
N SER A 484 -15.82 -2.92 -21.84
CA SER A 484 -15.06 -4.03 -21.29
C SER A 484 -14.46 -4.92 -22.39
N ARG A 485 -13.37 -5.64 -22.06
CA ARG A 485 -12.76 -6.64 -22.95
C ARG A 485 -13.78 -7.68 -23.40
N ARG A 486 -14.61 -8.15 -22.47
CA ARG A 486 -15.68 -9.10 -22.76
C ARG A 486 -16.65 -8.58 -23.83
N GLN A 487 -17.08 -7.32 -23.72
CA GLN A 487 -18.01 -6.71 -24.68
C GLN A 487 -17.41 -6.60 -26.08
N VAL A 488 -16.13 -6.23 -26.18
CA VAL A 488 -15.44 -6.19 -27.48
C VAL A 488 -15.32 -7.59 -28.08
N ALA A 489 -14.87 -8.57 -27.30
CA ALA A 489 -14.74 -9.95 -27.77
C ALA A 489 -16.08 -10.52 -28.28
N GLU A 490 -17.17 -10.31 -27.53
CA GLU A 490 -18.52 -10.72 -27.89
C GLU A 490 -19.02 -10.02 -29.16
N THR A 491 -18.71 -8.73 -29.32
CA THR A 491 -19.04 -7.93 -30.50
C THR A 491 -18.32 -8.45 -31.73
N VAL A 492 -17.00 -8.66 -31.63
CA VAL A 492 -16.17 -9.19 -32.72
C VAL A 492 -16.63 -10.59 -33.11
N GLU A 493 -16.90 -11.46 -32.14
CA GLU A 493 -17.43 -12.79 -32.40
C GLU A 493 -18.78 -12.73 -33.11
N THR A 494 -19.68 -11.84 -32.69
CA THR A 494 -21.01 -11.69 -33.32
C THR A 494 -20.90 -11.21 -34.76
N LEU A 495 -20.02 -10.26 -35.06
CA LEU A 495 -19.77 -9.78 -36.42
C LEU A 495 -19.11 -10.85 -37.28
N ASN A 496 -18.15 -11.60 -36.74
CA ASN A 496 -17.47 -12.68 -37.47
C ASN A 496 -18.41 -13.83 -37.82
N ARG A 497 -19.39 -14.17 -36.97
CA ARG A 497 -20.39 -15.22 -37.26
C ARG A 497 -21.23 -14.94 -38.52
N VAL A 498 -21.43 -13.68 -38.85
CA VAL A 498 -22.16 -13.29 -40.06
C VAL A 498 -21.23 -12.99 -41.25
N GLY A 499 -19.92 -13.22 -41.09
CA GLY A 499 -18.93 -12.92 -42.11
C GLY A 499 -18.74 -11.44 -42.39
N ALA A 500 -19.00 -10.56 -41.40
CA ALA A 500 -18.82 -9.12 -41.54
C ALA A 500 -17.35 -8.78 -41.87
N PRO A 501 -17.11 -7.88 -42.85
CA PRO A 501 -15.77 -7.50 -43.26
C PRO A 501 -15.16 -6.50 -42.23
N LEU A 502 -14.86 -6.98 -41.02
CA LEU A 502 -14.28 -6.16 -39.98
C LEU A 502 -12.81 -5.81 -40.31
N VAL A 503 -12.50 -4.53 -40.50
CA VAL A 503 -11.22 -4.03 -41.03
C VAL A 503 -10.35 -3.37 -40.01
N GLY A 504 -10.92 -2.91 -38.90
CA GLY A 504 -10.15 -2.24 -37.86
C GLY A 504 -11.00 -1.66 -36.76
N LEU A 505 -10.30 -1.06 -35.80
CA LEU A 505 -10.82 -0.61 -34.54
C LEU A 505 -10.53 0.89 -34.35
N VAL A 506 -11.37 1.56 -33.58
CA VAL A 506 -11.12 2.94 -33.10
C VAL A 506 -11.27 2.93 -31.57
N LEU A 507 -10.24 3.36 -30.86
CA LEU A 507 -10.32 3.59 -29.43
C LEU A 507 -10.66 5.06 -29.17
N ASN A 508 -11.87 5.32 -28.68
CA ASN A 508 -12.40 6.65 -28.49
C ASN A 508 -12.30 7.11 -27.02
N ARG A 509 -12.24 8.41 -26.81
CA ARG A 509 -12.20 9.08 -25.50
C ARG A 509 -11.05 8.63 -24.61
N VAL A 510 -9.86 8.56 -25.17
CA VAL A 510 -8.63 8.30 -24.42
C VAL A 510 -8.24 9.58 -23.68
N GLU A 511 -8.12 9.51 -22.35
CA GLU A 511 -7.69 10.67 -21.55
C GLU A 511 -6.29 11.12 -21.93
N ALA A 512 -6.20 12.38 -22.39
CA ALA A 512 -4.93 13.06 -22.65
C ALA A 512 -4.22 13.34 -21.32
N LYS A 513 -3.18 12.62 -20.96
CA LYS A 513 -2.30 13.00 -19.85
C LYS A 513 -1.61 14.31 -20.20
N ARG A 514 -2.02 15.43 -19.58
CA ARG A 514 -1.37 16.74 -19.69
C ARG A 514 0.15 16.56 -19.47
N GLY A 515 0.94 16.75 -20.51
CA GLY A 515 2.40 16.76 -20.45
C GLY A 515 3.14 15.74 -21.30
N ARG A 516 2.49 14.91 -22.10
CA ARG A 516 3.17 13.87 -22.89
C ARG A 516 2.59 13.66 -24.30
N TYR A 517 2.08 14.72 -24.93
CA TYR A 517 1.71 14.73 -26.35
C TYR A 517 2.93 14.91 -27.27
N GLY A 518 3.91 14.11 -27.08
CA GLY A 518 5.08 14.08 -27.93
C GLY A 518 5.53 12.66 -28.25
N GLY A 519 4.59 11.71 -28.50
CA GLY A 519 5.08 10.37 -28.72
C GLY A 519 4.10 9.24 -29.00
N TYR A 520 2.85 9.49 -29.25
CA TYR A 520 1.95 8.47 -29.82
C TYR A 520 1.68 8.72 -31.30
N GLY A 521 2.77 8.92 -32.04
CA GLY A 521 2.77 8.63 -33.44
C GLY A 521 2.80 7.10 -33.58
N TYR A 522 1.65 6.46 -33.79
CA TYR A 522 1.63 5.09 -34.32
C TYR A 522 2.20 5.12 -35.74
N GLY A 523 3.54 5.16 -35.80
CA GLY A 523 4.26 4.84 -36.99
C GLY A 523 4.32 3.32 -37.11
N TYR A 524 3.48 2.70 -37.89
CA TYR A 524 3.89 1.55 -38.64
C TYR A 524 5.02 2.01 -39.57
N GLY A 525 6.23 2.14 -39.05
CA GLY A 525 7.42 2.57 -39.74
C GLY A 525 8.54 1.62 -39.42
N TYR A 526 8.94 0.83 -40.40
CA TYR A 526 10.26 0.24 -40.47
C TYR A 526 11.30 1.24 -39.96
N GLY A 527 12.11 0.82 -38.96
CA GLY A 527 13.08 1.64 -38.30
C GLY A 527 14.05 2.32 -39.27
N TYR A 528 13.97 3.63 -39.30
CA TYR A 528 15.08 4.52 -39.63
C TYR A 528 15.01 5.68 -38.66
N GLY A 529 16.05 5.82 -37.81
CA GLY A 529 16.21 6.93 -36.91
C GLY A 529 16.26 8.24 -37.69
N GLY A 530 15.24 9.09 -37.53
CA GLY A 530 15.15 10.41 -38.13
C GLY A 530 14.59 11.40 -37.12
N LYS A 531 15.41 12.40 -36.73
CA LYS A 531 15.07 13.59 -35.97
C LYS A 531 13.82 14.25 -36.59
N GLY A 532 12.91 14.71 -35.71
CA GLY A 532 11.60 15.29 -36.05
C GLY A 532 11.64 16.29 -37.21
N TYR A 533 10.79 16.06 -38.22
CA TYR A 533 10.47 17.00 -39.27
C TYR A 533 9.44 18.00 -38.74
N GLY A 534 9.92 19.04 -38.05
CA GLY A 534 9.21 20.30 -37.87
C GLY A 534 9.85 21.34 -38.76
N PRO A 535 9.13 22.38 -39.24
CA PRO A 535 9.75 23.42 -40.03
C PRO A 535 10.89 24.05 -39.22
N SER A 536 12.08 23.98 -39.82
CA SER A 536 13.30 24.56 -39.26
C SER A 536 13.15 26.09 -39.17
N ALA A 537 13.51 26.65 -38.03
CA ALA A 537 13.49 28.11 -37.79
C ALA A 537 14.53 28.88 -38.65
N ASP A 538 15.26 28.18 -39.51
CA ASP A 538 16.35 28.72 -40.36
C ASP A 538 16.01 28.72 -41.85
N ALA A 539 14.73 28.85 -42.25
CA ALA A 539 14.41 29.15 -43.63
C ALA A 539 14.67 30.64 -43.92
N PRO A 540 15.42 31.00 -45.01
CA PRO A 540 15.66 32.42 -45.33
C PRO A 540 14.35 33.15 -45.60
N ARG A 541 14.10 34.21 -44.82
CA ARG A 541 12.97 35.11 -45.03
C ARG A 541 13.25 35.97 -46.25
N ASP A 542 12.34 35.95 -47.19
CA ASP A 542 12.31 36.88 -48.33
C ASP A 542 12.03 38.31 -47.81
N GLU A 543 12.99 39.20 -47.95
CA GLU A 543 13.02 40.58 -47.41
C GLU A 543 12.15 41.57 -48.24
N SER A 544 11.18 41.13 -49.04
CA SER A 544 10.45 42.02 -49.95
C SER A 544 8.99 42.26 -49.56
N SER A 545 8.64 42.37 -48.29
CA SER A 545 7.29 42.85 -47.89
C SER A 545 7.41 43.95 -46.83
N PRO A 546 6.82 45.14 -47.04
CA PRO A 546 6.91 46.25 -46.12
C PRO A 546 5.98 46.05 -44.89
N THR A 547 6.58 46.10 -43.73
CA THR A 547 5.91 46.06 -42.43
C THR A 547 5.05 47.33 -42.19
N PRO A 548 3.79 47.24 -41.78
CA PRO A 548 3.04 48.40 -41.30
C PRO A 548 3.53 48.80 -39.89
N ARG A 549 3.97 50.06 -39.74
CA ARG A 549 4.29 50.67 -38.45
C ARG A 549 3.05 50.90 -37.59
N PRO A 550 3.04 50.58 -36.29
CA PRO A 550 1.93 50.95 -35.41
C PRO A 550 1.92 52.45 -35.13
N ALA A 551 0.73 53.05 -35.27
CA ALA A 551 0.46 54.45 -34.98
C ALA A 551 0.60 54.76 -33.49
N LYS A 552 1.42 55.78 -33.15
CA LYS A 552 1.54 56.33 -31.80
C LYS A 552 0.23 56.99 -31.36
N ALA A 553 -0.39 56.49 -30.33
CA ALA A 553 -1.51 57.16 -29.63
C ALA A 553 -0.98 58.44 -28.92
N ARG A 554 -1.48 59.61 -29.33
CA ARG A 554 -1.29 60.88 -28.64
C ARG A 554 -2.07 60.89 -27.32
N ARG A 555 -1.37 60.97 -26.21
CA ARG A 555 -1.92 61.45 -24.94
C ARG A 555 -2.22 62.96 -25.06
N GLY A 556 -3.48 63.36 -25.03
CA GLY A 556 -3.95 64.70 -24.77
C GLY A 556 -4.42 64.82 -23.33
N GLY A 557 -3.83 65.70 -22.55
CA GLY A 557 -4.27 66.05 -21.24
C GLY A 557 -5.40 67.06 -21.22
N LYS A 558 -6.29 66.92 -20.36
CA LYS A 558 -6.79 67.91 -19.36
C LYS A 558 -7.55 67.13 -18.29
#